data_e31e8406fa2a1d2d156253c9bdaa8728
#
_entry.id   e31e8406fa2a1d2d156253c9bdaa8728
#
_cell.length_a   1.000
_cell.length_b   1.000
_cell.length_c   1.000
_cell.angle_alpha   90.00
_cell.angle_beta   90.00
_cell.angle_gamma   90.00
#
_symmetry.space_group_name_H-M   'P 1'
#
loop_
_entity.id
_entity.type
_entity.pdbx_description
1 polymer ?
#
loop_
_entity_poly.entity_id
_entity_poly.type
_entity_poly.pdbx_seq_one_letter_code
_entity_poly.pdbx_strand_id
1 'polypeptide(L)'
;VGSEMCIRDRLCTLLPAGWLMPALKEDDPPGDERPRLSAAATRLEAVAESLSSLAETVNEVYDAFPRRCEGFRWVIDNIHDGLCANCGRREVCWKQEHASTLEGMEALRPILEEKGHLEAALLPGQLARCIHPAALCAAGDKAFALYRSRREACVHSEAMRTALTEQYSAVADALGVLSEQLGRPGSPEPYKSGRVSALFAQLGTPPLECAVTLDDLGRTRAAVTLPRTRFNEKELAALAGEVGHICRRSLEPPQVLSCKGMTTLLFAEKPLLRAVFGTAGAAARGEISGDAVQQFCSAAAAQMILCDGMGTGRPAAVDGNLAAELTARLLKAGFTAELAARLVNVALALKSDEESGATLDLVSVDLYTGTARLFKAGAAPGFLVHGGKARAVGEASLPMGILGGVSGQSRVVHLAAGDYVVLVSDGLLVDGPGWVMQQLELSAAKAEQPDVLAKKLVEAARARAVQRGRPDDITAAVLRLENS
;
A
#
# COMPACT_ATOMS: atom_id res chain seq x y z
N VAL A 1 -14.08 -24.63 -4.26
CA VAL A 1 -14.68 -24.65 -2.92
C VAL A 1 -13.63 -24.07 -1.99
N GLY A 2 -13.55 -22.74 -1.95
CA GLY A 2 -12.62 -22.01 -1.08
C GLY A 2 -13.27 -21.78 0.27
N SER A 3 -12.68 -22.32 1.34
CA SER A 3 -13.06 -21.99 2.71
C SER A 3 -12.69 -20.53 2.97
N GLU A 4 -13.66 -19.66 3.12
CA GLU A 4 -13.44 -18.32 3.70
C GLU A 4 -12.96 -18.50 5.14
N MET A 5 -11.69 -18.22 5.34
CA MET A 5 -11.06 -18.26 6.66
C MET A 5 -11.56 -17.05 7.47
N CYS A 6 -12.14 -17.31 8.63
CA CYS A 6 -12.60 -16.29 9.55
C CYS A 6 -11.46 -15.29 9.87
N ILE A 7 -11.75 -13.99 9.96
CA ILE A 7 -10.77 -12.93 10.29
C ILE A 7 -10.03 -13.27 11.59
N ARG A 8 -10.70 -13.93 12.54
CA ARG A 8 -10.14 -14.42 13.79
C ARG A 8 -9.06 -15.50 13.58
N ASP A 9 -9.21 -16.37 12.56
CA ASP A 9 -8.22 -17.40 12.24
C ASP A 9 -7.00 -16.82 11.51
N ARG A 10 -7.17 -15.74 10.76
CA ARG A 10 -6.05 -15.04 10.07
C ARG A 10 -5.18 -14.23 11.03
N LEU A 11 -5.77 -13.64 12.09
CA LEU A 11 -4.99 -12.98 13.15
C LEU A 11 -4.21 -14.00 13.99
N CYS A 12 -4.77 -15.20 14.24
CA CYS A 12 -4.09 -16.26 14.97
C CYS A 12 -2.92 -16.90 14.23
N THR A 13 -2.84 -16.80 12.88
CA THR A 13 -1.71 -17.34 12.10
C THR A 13 -0.49 -16.42 12.06
N LEU A 14 -0.67 -15.14 12.41
CA LEU A 14 0.43 -14.14 12.42
C LEU A 14 1.10 -14.01 13.80
N LEU A 15 0.51 -14.55 14.86
CA LEU A 15 1.08 -14.52 16.21
C LEU A 15 1.34 -15.95 16.72
N PRO A 16 2.42 -16.19 17.47
CA PRO A 16 2.69 -17.51 18.06
C PRO A 16 1.49 -17.96 18.89
N ALA A 17 0.90 -19.10 18.52
CA ALA A 17 -0.34 -19.63 19.15
C ALA A 17 -0.29 -19.75 20.67
N GLY A 18 0.91 -19.83 21.26
CA GLY A 18 1.11 -19.89 22.72
C GLY A 18 0.81 -18.59 23.47
N TRP A 19 0.75 -17.44 22.79
CA TRP A 19 0.54 -16.13 23.44
C TRP A 19 -0.93 -15.73 23.56
N LEU A 20 -1.78 -16.27 22.70
CA LEU A 20 -3.24 -16.00 22.70
C LEU A 20 -4.06 -17.04 23.45
N MET A 21 -3.52 -18.26 23.66
CA MET A 21 -4.25 -19.38 24.27
C MET A 21 -4.62 -19.21 25.75
N PRO A 22 -3.85 -18.51 26.62
CA PRO A 22 -4.28 -18.33 28.02
C PRO A 22 -5.53 -17.46 28.19
N ALA A 23 -5.78 -16.54 27.24
CA ALA A 23 -6.92 -15.62 27.29
C ALA A 23 -8.25 -16.23 26.81
N LEU A 24 -8.20 -17.43 26.21
CA LEU A 24 -9.36 -18.10 25.61
C LEU A 24 -9.80 -19.36 26.41
N LYS A 25 -9.18 -19.62 27.54
CA LYS A 25 -9.36 -20.88 28.32
C LYS A 25 -9.95 -20.69 29.71
N GLU A 26 -10.81 -19.73 29.94
CA GLU A 26 -11.60 -19.69 31.14
C GLU A 26 -13.09 -19.83 30.82
N ASP A 27 -13.69 -20.90 31.29
CA ASP A 27 -15.12 -21.15 31.31
C ASP A 27 -15.78 -20.22 32.39
N ASP A 28 -15.96 -18.94 32.02
CA ASP A 28 -16.75 -18.03 32.80
C ASP A 28 -18.16 -17.89 32.21
N PRO A 29 -19.20 -17.72 33.06
CA PRO A 29 -20.58 -17.56 32.63
C PRO A 29 -20.75 -16.32 31.74
N PRO A 30 -21.83 -16.22 30.92
CA PRO A 30 -22.05 -15.13 29.98
C PRO A 30 -22.26 -13.80 30.72
N GLY A 31 -21.15 -13.15 31.05
CA GLY A 31 -21.10 -11.86 31.70
C GLY A 31 -20.19 -10.93 30.96
N ASP A 32 -20.73 -9.78 30.61
CA ASP A 32 -20.14 -8.55 30.06
C ASP A 32 -18.83 -8.73 29.23
N GLU A 33 -18.96 -8.85 27.90
CA GLU A 33 -17.82 -8.96 27.01
C GLU A 33 -16.90 -7.71 27.00
N ARG A 34 -17.35 -6.61 27.60
CA ARG A 34 -16.58 -5.35 27.68
C ARG A 34 -15.20 -5.51 28.32
N PRO A 35 -15.03 -6.26 29.42
CA PRO A 35 -13.71 -6.49 30.01
C PRO A 35 -12.78 -7.31 29.12
N ARG A 36 -13.33 -8.24 28.31
CA ARG A 36 -12.55 -9.12 27.43
C ARG A 36 -12.06 -8.37 26.19
N LEU A 37 -12.91 -7.55 25.57
CA LEU A 37 -12.54 -6.69 24.45
C LEU A 37 -11.55 -5.61 24.88
N SER A 38 -11.75 -5.00 26.05
CA SER A 38 -10.83 -4.06 26.64
C SER A 38 -9.46 -4.69 26.94
N ALA A 39 -9.43 -5.91 27.49
CA ALA A 39 -8.18 -6.64 27.73
C ALA A 39 -7.46 -7.02 26.42
N ALA A 40 -8.21 -7.39 25.37
CA ALA A 40 -7.64 -7.65 24.05
C ALA A 40 -7.07 -6.38 23.40
N ALA A 41 -7.78 -5.27 23.49
CA ALA A 41 -7.30 -3.96 23.02
C ALA A 41 -6.01 -3.55 23.74
N THR A 42 -5.97 -3.62 25.07
CA THR A 42 -4.77 -3.30 25.86
C THR A 42 -3.58 -4.19 25.51
N ARG A 43 -3.81 -5.47 25.20
CA ARG A 43 -2.73 -6.37 24.76
C ARG A 43 -2.22 -6.03 23.37
N LEU A 44 -3.10 -5.67 22.43
CA LEU A 44 -2.70 -5.23 21.10
C LEU A 44 -1.89 -3.93 21.18
N GLU A 45 -2.29 -3.00 22.02
CA GLU A 45 -1.57 -1.76 22.30
C GLU A 45 -0.16 -2.03 22.85
N ALA A 46 -0.03 -2.93 23.83
CA ALA A 46 1.27 -3.33 24.38
C ALA A 46 2.17 -4.01 23.34
N VAL A 47 1.63 -4.80 22.41
CA VAL A 47 2.38 -5.39 21.31
C VAL A 47 2.78 -4.32 20.30
N ALA A 48 1.89 -3.37 19.98
CA ALA A 48 2.20 -2.24 19.11
C ALA A 48 3.34 -1.39 19.67
N GLU A 49 3.28 -1.04 20.95
CA GLU A 49 4.33 -0.30 21.66
C GLU A 49 5.67 -1.06 21.67
N SER A 50 5.64 -2.37 21.88
CA SER A 50 6.84 -3.22 21.82
C SER A 50 7.47 -3.24 20.43
N LEU A 51 6.67 -3.29 19.35
CA LEU A 51 7.16 -3.24 17.96
C LEU A 51 7.73 -1.86 17.60
N SER A 52 7.09 -0.78 18.06
CA SER A 52 7.62 0.57 17.88
C SER A 52 8.97 0.73 18.60
N SER A 53 9.07 0.29 19.85
CA SER A 53 10.31 0.29 20.62
C SER A 53 11.42 -0.56 19.96
N LEU A 54 11.04 -1.67 19.32
CA LEU A 54 11.98 -2.51 18.57
C LEU A 54 12.53 -1.77 17.34
N ALA A 55 11.67 -1.07 16.60
CA ALA A 55 12.08 -0.25 15.46
C ALA A 55 13.03 0.89 15.90
N GLU A 56 12.71 1.56 17.01
CA GLU A 56 13.56 2.60 17.59
C GLU A 56 14.93 2.03 18.03
N THR A 57 14.93 0.92 18.76
CA THR A 57 16.16 0.27 19.23
C THR A 57 17.05 -0.16 18.06
N VAL A 58 16.48 -0.71 16.99
CA VAL A 58 17.23 -1.06 15.77
C VAL A 58 17.90 0.18 15.20
N ASN A 59 17.16 1.30 15.07
CA ASN A 59 17.73 2.55 14.56
C ASN A 59 18.83 3.08 15.48
N GLU A 60 18.60 3.14 16.79
CA GLU A 60 19.60 3.61 17.76
C GLU A 60 20.91 2.81 17.72
N VAL A 61 20.83 1.47 17.63
CA VAL A 61 22.01 0.59 17.51
C VAL A 61 22.76 0.86 16.21
N TYR A 62 22.06 1.02 15.10
CA TYR A 62 22.70 1.32 13.82
C TYR A 62 23.28 2.73 13.77
N ASP A 63 22.65 3.71 14.40
CA ASP A 63 23.16 5.09 14.48
C ASP A 63 24.37 5.18 15.41
N ALA A 64 24.42 4.36 16.47
CA ALA A 64 25.58 4.27 17.35
C ALA A 64 26.79 3.59 16.66
N PHE A 65 26.54 2.68 15.72
CA PHE A 65 27.55 1.96 14.96
C PHE A 65 27.32 2.08 13.45
N PRO A 66 27.43 3.30 12.88
CA PRO A 66 27.14 3.49 11.47
C PRO A 66 28.17 2.73 10.62
N ARG A 67 27.71 1.78 9.82
CA ARG A 67 28.51 1.18 8.76
C ARG A 67 28.67 2.22 7.66
N ARG A 68 29.74 2.99 7.71
CA ARG A 68 30.07 3.90 6.61
C ARG A 68 30.48 3.05 5.42
N CYS A 69 29.70 3.12 4.34
CA CYS A 69 30.12 2.57 3.07
C CYS A 69 31.45 3.19 2.67
N GLU A 70 32.44 2.34 2.40
CA GLU A 70 33.78 2.78 2.07
C GLU A 70 33.73 3.67 0.81
N GLY A 71 34.43 4.82 0.87
CA GLY A 71 34.61 5.69 -0.28
C GLY A 71 35.68 5.15 -1.23
N PHE A 72 35.82 5.76 -2.43
CA PHE A 72 36.85 5.40 -3.41
C PHE A 72 38.28 5.49 -2.83
N ARG A 73 38.48 6.25 -1.75
CA ARG A 73 39.74 6.29 -1.00
C ARG A 73 40.22 4.91 -0.56
N TRP A 74 39.33 4.00 -0.23
CA TRP A 74 39.66 2.62 0.11
C TRP A 74 40.37 1.89 -1.06
N VAL A 75 39.98 2.15 -2.31
CA VAL A 75 40.65 1.58 -3.49
C VAL A 75 42.08 2.09 -3.57
N ILE A 76 42.27 3.40 -3.35
CA ILE A 76 43.59 4.03 -3.35
C ILE A 76 44.50 3.45 -2.29
N ASP A 77 43.98 3.32 -1.06
CA ASP A 77 44.74 2.75 0.07
C ASP A 77 45.10 1.27 -0.17
N ASN A 78 44.20 0.48 -0.77
CA ASN A 78 44.50 -0.91 -1.16
C ASN A 78 45.59 -1.02 -2.26
N ILE A 79 45.57 -0.12 -3.25
CA ILE A 79 46.62 -0.05 -4.26
C ILE A 79 47.96 0.33 -3.61
N HIS A 80 47.91 1.33 -2.70
CA HIS A 80 49.11 1.75 -1.97
C HIS A 80 49.70 0.60 -1.19
N ASP A 81 48.93 -0.05 -0.34
CA ASP A 81 49.39 -1.12 0.56
C ASP A 81 49.82 -2.39 -0.18
N GLY A 82 49.09 -2.74 -1.26
CA GLY A 82 49.37 -3.95 -2.05
C GLY A 82 50.54 -3.80 -3.01
N LEU A 83 50.79 -2.61 -3.54
CA LEU A 83 51.80 -2.37 -4.57
C LEU A 83 52.79 -1.27 -4.20
N CYS A 84 52.33 -0.07 -3.88
CA CYS A 84 53.19 1.10 -3.73
C CYS A 84 54.02 1.06 -2.46
N ALA A 85 53.54 0.43 -1.39
CA ALA A 85 54.27 0.32 -0.10
C ALA A 85 55.66 -0.31 -0.26
N ASN A 86 55.81 -1.28 -1.17
CA ASN A 86 57.06 -1.99 -1.44
C ASN A 86 57.77 -1.52 -2.72
N CYS A 87 57.32 -0.43 -3.34
CA CYS A 87 57.88 0.10 -4.57
C CYS A 87 59.13 0.94 -4.30
N GLY A 88 60.19 0.77 -5.11
CA GLY A 88 61.39 1.58 -4.99
C GLY A 88 61.24 3.08 -5.23
N ARG A 89 60.13 3.54 -5.85
CA ARG A 89 59.77 4.94 -6.04
C ARG A 89 58.75 5.47 -5.02
N ARG A 90 58.46 4.73 -3.96
CA ARG A 90 57.47 5.14 -2.95
C ARG A 90 57.73 6.52 -2.37
N GLU A 91 59.01 6.83 -2.04
CA GLU A 91 59.33 8.13 -1.45
C GLU A 91 59.08 9.28 -2.40
N VAL A 92 59.34 9.11 -3.68
CA VAL A 92 59.06 10.15 -4.68
C VAL A 92 57.54 10.34 -4.84
N CYS A 93 56.80 9.25 -5.10
CA CYS A 93 55.36 9.33 -5.40
C CYS A 93 54.52 9.74 -4.16
N TRP A 94 54.82 9.16 -2.98
CA TRP A 94 53.96 9.30 -1.79
C TRP A 94 54.47 10.28 -0.75
N LYS A 95 55.71 10.83 -0.89
CA LYS A 95 56.21 11.88 -0.03
C LYS A 95 56.47 13.18 -0.80
N GLN A 96 57.25 13.15 -1.89
CA GLN A 96 57.66 14.34 -2.62
C GLN A 96 56.53 14.86 -3.53
N GLU A 97 55.87 13.94 -4.25
CA GLU A 97 54.80 14.26 -5.23
C GLU A 97 53.43 13.73 -4.76
N HIS A 98 53.16 13.76 -3.46
CA HIS A 98 51.99 13.18 -2.84
C HIS A 98 50.67 13.70 -3.44
N ALA A 99 50.54 15.02 -3.58
CA ALA A 99 49.33 15.66 -4.08
C ALA A 99 49.02 15.22 -5.53
N SER A 100 50.02 15.24 -6.41
CA SER A 100 49.90 14.84 -7.80
C SER A 100 49.66 13.34 -7.99
N THR A 101 50.25 12.52 -7.11
CA THR A 101 49.98 11.07 -7.11
C THR A 101 48.55 10.77 -6.66
N LEU A 102 48.06 11.45 -5.62
CA LEU A 102 46.71 11.31 -5.13
C LEU A 102 45.67 11.76 -6.17
N GLU A 103 45.90 12.90 -6.82
CA GLU A 103 45.07 13.38 -7.93
C GLU A 103 45.02 12.38 -9.07
N GLY A 104 46.16 11.78 -9.44
CA GLY A 104 46.20 10.72 -10.45
C GLY A 104 45.43 9.48 -10.04
N MET A 105 45.49 9.08 -8.76
CA MET A 105 44.72 7.95 -8.22
C MET A 105 43.21 8.23 -8.21
N GLU A 106 42.79 9.43 -7.81
CA GLU A 106 41.38 9.84 -7.87
C GLU A 106 40.84 9.87 -9.30
N ALA A 107 41.68 10.26 -10.27
CA ALA A 107 41.34 10.26 -11.68
C ALA A 107 41.12 8.85 -12.29
N LEU A 108 41.52 7.77 -11.59
CA LEU A 108 41.18 6.38 -11.98
C LEU A 108 39.71 6.07 -11.78
N ARG A 109 39.03 6.78 -10.89
CA ARG A 109 37.64 6.50 -10.52
C ARG A 109 36.69 6.53 -11.72
N PRO A 110 36.58 7.60 -12.52
CA PRO A 110 35.68 7.64 -13.67
C PRO A 110 36.03 6.57 -14.70
N ILE A 111 37.31 6.24 -14.88
CA ILE A 111 37.75 5.20 -15.82
C ILE A 111 37.26 3.83 -15.38
N LEU A 112 37.40 3.51 -14.09
CA LEU A 112 36.97 2.26 -13.51
C LEU A 112 35.43 2.14 -13.44
N GLU A 113 34.72 3.25 -13.17
CA GLU A 113 33.26 3.29 -13.18
C GLU A 113 32.68 3.08 -14.58
N GLU A 114 33.34 3.62 -15.64
CA GLU A 114 32.88 3.50 -17.03
C GLU A 114 33.29 2.17 -17.69
N LYS A 115 34.59 1.80 -17.57
CA LYS A 115 35.16 0.66 -18.31
C LYS A 115 35.27 -0.63 -17.49
N GLY A 116 35.26 -0.52 -16.16
CA GLY A 116 35.45 -1.66 -15.24
C GLY A 116 36.91 -2.18 -15.16
N HIS A 117 37.84 -1.67 -15.95
CA HIS A 117 39.25 -2.07 -15.94
C HIS A 117 40.16 -0.91 -16.36
N LEU A 118 41.43 -0.99 -15.99
CA LEU A 118 42.47 -0.02 -16.32
C LEU A 118 43.38 -0.52 -17.44
N GLU A 119 43.79 0.37 -18.31
CA GLU A 119 44.79 0.12 -19.34
C GLU A 119 46.04 0.97 -19.08
N ALA A 120 47.22 0.33 -19.14
CA ALA A 120 48.51 1.00 -18.85
C ALA A 120 48.76 2.23 -19.72
N ALA A 121 48.26 2.23 -20.95
CA ALA A 121 48.38 3.35 -21.90
C ALA A 121 47.45 4.54 -21.56
N LEU A 122 46.44 4.35 -20.70
CA LEU A 122 45.44 5.35 -20.36
C LEU A 122 45.58 5.86 -18.89
N LEU A 123 46.71 5.53 -18.24
CA LEU A 123 46.95 5.98 -16.86
C LEU A 123 47.11 7.52 -16.83
N PRO A 124 46.32 8.22 -15.98
CA PRO A 124 46.28 9.66 -15.96
C PRO A 124 47.45 10.29 -15.18
N GLY A 125 47.85 11.50 -15.60
CA GLY A 125 48.72 12.37 -14.83
C GLY A 125 50.07 11.72 -14.43
N GLN A 126 50.41 11.81 -13.13
CA GLN A 126 51.65 11.28 -12.57
C GLN A 126 51.72 9.71 -12.67
N LEU A 127 50.56 9.02 -12.73
CA LEU A 127 50.55 7.54 -12.83
C LEU A 127 51.10 7.04 -14.20
N ALA A 128 51.08 7.85 -15.23
CA ALA A 128 51.71 7.54 -16.51
C ALA A 128 53.23 7.30 -16.39
N ARG A 129 53.87 7.81 -15.34
CA ARG A 129 55.30 7.63 -15.01
C ARG A 129 55.57 6.48 -14.06
N CYS A 130 54.55 5.66 -13.76
CA CYS A 130 54.69 4.50 -12.88
C CYS A 130 55.66 3.50 -13.49
N ILE A 131 56.62 2.98 -12.69
CA ILE A 131 57.60 1.98 -13.16
C ILE A 131 57.01 0.55 -13.23
N HIS A 132 55.80 0.35 -12.67
CA HIS A 132 55.05 -0.89 -12.70
C HIS A 132 53.62 -0.71 -13.22
N PRO A 133 53.42 -0.16 -14.46
CA PRO A 133 52.08 0.22 -14.93
C PRO A 133 51.13 -0.96 -15.03
N ALA A 134 51.55 -2.11 -15.51
CA ALA A 134 50.71 -3.31 -15.60
C ALA A 134 50.30 -3.85 -14.22
N ALA A 135 51.22 -3.85 -13.22
CA ALA A 135 50.89 -4.23 -11.87
C ALA A 135 49.93 -3.21 -11.20
N LEU A 136 50.06 -1.91 -11.50
CA LEU A 136 49.16 -0.88 -11.03
C LEU A 136 47.73 -1.08 -11.57
N CYS A 137 47.60 -1.37 -12.86
CA CYS A 137 46.30 -1.68 -13.46
C CYS A 137 45.66 -2.90 -12.82
N ALA A 138 46.41 -4.03 -12.69
CA ALA A 138 45.90 -5.25 -12.07
C ALA A 138 45.50 -5.04 -10.59
N ALA A 139 46.30 -4.26 -9.83
CA ALA A 139 45.95 -3.90 -8.44
C ALA A 139 44.73 -3.03 -8.36
N GLY A 140 44.59 -2.06 -9.28
CA GLY A 140 43.41 -1.17 -9.40
C GLY A 140 42.12 -1.94 -9.73
N ASP A 141 42.16 -2.79 -10.73
CA ASP A 141 41.03 -3.62 -11.15
C ASP A 141 40.56 -4.53 -10.01
N LYS A 142 41.53 -5.21 -9.35
CA LYS A 142 41.21 -6.07 -8.21
C LYS A 142 40.61 -5.28 -7.03
N ALA A 143 41.22 -4.16 -6.68
CA ALA A 143 40.76 -3.32 -5.58
C ALA A 143 39.36 -2.74 -5.89
N PHE A 144 39.12 -2.31 -7.13
CA PHE A 144 37.84 -1.77 -7.55
C PHE A 144 36.72 -2.84 -7.59
N ALA A 145 37.02 -4.04 -8.08
CA ALA A 145 36.04 -5.13 -8.06
C ALA A 145 35.62 -5.48 -6.61
N LEU A 146 36.56 -5.51 -5.68
CA LEU A 146 36.27 -5.75 -4.26
C LEU A 146 35.53 -4.58 -3.62
N TYR A 147 35.89 -3.34 -3.94
CA TYR A 147 35.18 -2.12 -3.52
C TYR A 147 33.73 -2.12 -3.96
N ARG A 148 33.49 -2.46 -5.23
CA ARG A 148 32.13 -2.54 -5.79
C ARG A 148 31.27 -3.54 -5.04
N SER A 149 31.78 -4.77 -4.85
CA SER A 149 31.07 -5.81 -4.10
C SER A 149 30.78 -5.40 -2.64
N ARG A 150 31.74 -4.77 -1.95
CA ARG A 150 31.55 -4.28 -0.56
C ARG A 150 30.55 -3.14 -0.50
N ARG A 151 30.59 -2.22 -1.47
CA ARG A 151 29.64 -1.11 -1.55
C ARG A 151 28.22 -1.60 -1.83
N GLU A 152 28.05 -2.53 -2.76
CA GLU A 152 26.76 -3.19 -3.03
C GLU A 152 26.22 -3.88 -1.77
N ALA A 153 27.03 -4.65 -1.07
CA ALA A 153 26.62 -5.28 0.19
C ALA A 153 26.27 -4.27 1.29
N CYS A 154 27.00 -3.15 1.37
CA CYS A 154 26.71 -2.08 2.34
C CYS A 154 25.37 -1.40 2.02
N VAL A 155 25.14 -1.01 0.77
CA VAL A 155 23.88 -0.38 0.33
C VAL A 155 22.71 -1.33 0.55
N HIS A 156 22.87 -2.62 0.20
CA HIS A 156 21.84 -3.62 0.42
C HIS A 156 21.52 -3.81 1.93
N SER A 157 22.54 -3.83 2.79
CA SER A 157 22.35 -3.94 4.24
C SER A 157 21.59 -2.73 4.82
N GLU A 158 21.88 -1.50 4.35
CA GLU A 158 21.16 -0.30 4.76
C GLU A 158 19.70 -0.31 4.26
N ALA A 159 19.51 -0.77 3.03
CA ALA A 159 18.19 -0.94 2.46
C ALA A 159 17.33 -1.93 3.26
N MET A 160 17.91 -3.08 3.61
CA MET A 160 17.24 -4.10 4.45
C MET A 160 16.91 -3.56 5.85
N ARG A 161 17.80 -2.79 6.47
CA ARG A 161 17.55 -2.14 7.75
C ARG A 161 16.34 -1.23 7.68
N THR A 162 16.35 -0.30 6.70
CA THR A 162 15.25 0.66 6.51
C THR A 162 13.92 -0.07 6.29
N ALA A 163 13.91 -1.09 5.44
CA ALA A 163 12.72 -1.87 5.18
C ALA A 163 12.18 -2.58 6.44
N LEU A 164 13.05 -3.17 7.27
CA LEU A 164 12.66 -3.83 8.52
C LEU A 164 12.09 -2.84 9.54
N THR A 165 12.70 -1.68 9.73
CA THR A 165 12.20 -0.67 10.67
C THR A 165 10.87 -0.07 10.22
N GLU A 166 10.72 0.21 8.93
CA GLU A 166 9.44 0.65 8.36
C GLU A 166 8.34 -0.41 8.51
N GLN A 167 8.69 -1.69 8.33
CA GLN A 167 7.73 -2.80 8.50
C GLN A 167 7.28 -2.93 9.95
N TYR A 168 8.19 -2.87 10.93
CA TYR A 168 7.82 -2.94 12.35
C TYR A 168 6.94 -1.75 12.75
N SER A 169 7.30 -0.53 12.34
CA SER A 169 6.49 0.66 12.58
C SER A 169 5.09 0.54 11.95
N ALA A 170 5.01 0.08 10.70
CA ALA A 170 3.73 -0.08 10.02
C ALA A 170 2.84 -1.16 10.66
N VAL A 171 3.42 -2.27 11.16
CA VAL A 171 2.66 -3.29 11.90
C VAL A 171 2.21 -2.77 13.26
N ALA A 172 3.04 -1.98 13.95
CA ALA A 172 2.68 -1.33 15.22
C ALA A 172 1.48 -0.39 15.02
N ASP A 173 1.52 0.48 14.00
CA ASP A 173 0.41 1.37 13.65
C ASP A 173 -0.88 0.58 13.33
N ALA A 174 -0.75 -0.55 12.63
CA ALA A 174 -1.86 -1.44 12.31
C ALA A 174 -2.52 -2.01 13.57
N LEU A 175 -1.71 -2.48 14.50
CA LEU A 175 -2.20 -3.01 15.78
C LEU A 175 -2.82 -1.92 16.65
N GLY A 176 -2.26 -0.70 16.61
CA GLY A 176 -2.84 0.48 17.25
C GLY A 176 -4.24 0.79 16.75
N VAL A 177 -4.44 0.82 15.42
CA VAL A 177 -5.77 1.00 14.81
C VAL A 177 -6.74 -0.10 15.21
N LEU A 178 -6.30 -1.37 15.22
CA LEU A 178 -7.14 -2.49 15.67
C LEU A 178 -7.48 -2.40 17.15
N SER A 179 -6.53 -1.99 18.00
CA SER A 179 -6.77 -1.74 19.43
C SER A 179 -7.84 -0.66 19.63
N GLU A 180 -7.71 0.45 18.90
CA GLU A 180 -8.68 1.55 18.97
C GLU A 180 -10.09 1.10 18.53
N GLN A 181 -10.19 0.33 17.44
CA GLN A 181 -11.47 -0.22 16.97
C GLN A 181 -12.12 -1.18 17.97
N LEU A 182 -11.32 -2.00 18.64
CA LEU A 182 -11.81 -2.93 19.68
C LEU A 182 -12.13 -2.21 20.99
N GLY A 183 -11.40 -1.13 21.30
CA GLY A 183 -11.57 -0.34 22.52
C GLY A 183 -12.74 0.64 22.48
N ARG A 184 -13.30 0.93 21.30
CA ARG A 184 -14.48 1.80 21.11
C ARG A 184 -15.72 0.99 20.77
N PRO A 185 -16.36 0.29 21.75
CA PRO A 185 -17.70 -0.20 21.52
C PRO A 185 -18.60 1.03 21.34
N GLY A 186 -19.37 1.07 20.26
CA GLY A 186 -20.38 2.12 20.06
C GLY A 186 -21.30 2.24 21.27
N SER A 187 -22.01 3.36 21.43
CA SER A 187 -22.94 3.58 22.52
C SER A 187 -24.02 2.50 22.53
N PRO A 188 -24.14 1.68 23.59
CA PRO A 188 -25.10 0.58 23.63
C PRO A 188 -26.55 1.10 23.69
N GLU A 189 -27.43 0.39 22.99
CA GLU A 189 -28.89 0.62 23.01
C GLU A 189 -29.61 -0.58 23.66
N PRO A 190 -29.61 -0.70 25.01
CA PRO A 190 -30.11 -1.92 25.71
C PRO A 190 -31.56 -2.22 25.40
N TYR A 191 -32.42 -1.20 25.30
CA TYR A 191 -33.83 -1.36 24.96
C TYR A 191 -34.03 -1.98 23.59
N LYS A 192 -33.33 -1.49 22.57
CA LYS A 192 -33.38 -2.04 21.21
C LYS A 192 -32.76 -3.45 21.17
N SER A 193 -31.66 -3.68 21.86
CA SER A 193 -31.05 -5.00 21.99
C SER A 193 -32.02 -6.03 22.53
N GLY A 194 -32.74 -5.72 23.62
CA GLY A 194 -33.77 -6.60 24.22
C GLY A 194 -34.92 -6.88 23.25
N ARG A 195 -35.37 -5.89 22.49
CA ARG A 195 -36.45 -6.09 21.49
C ARG A 195 -36.00 -6.94 20.30
N VAL A 196 -34.79 -6.77 19.82
CA VAL A 196 -34.20 -7.58 18.75
C VAL A 196 -34.03 -9.03 19.26
N SER A 197 -33.52 -9.21 20.47
CA SER A 197 -33.43 -10.54 21.10
C SER A 197 -34.79 -11.23 21.18
N ALA A 198 -35.83 -10.53 21.62
CA ALA A 198 -37.20 -11.03 21.65
C ALA A 198 -37.76 -11.43 20.28
N LEU A 199 -37.45 -10.67 19.22
CA LEU A 199 -37.82 -11.01 17.84
C LEU A 199 -37.22 -12.37 17.43
N PHE A 200 -35.94 -12.59 17.65
CA PHE A 200 -35.28 -13.85 17.29
C PHE A 200 -35.80 -15.03 18.12
N ALA A 201 -36.12 -14.81 19.41
CA ALA A 201 -36.76 -15.81 20.27
C ALA A 201 -38.18 -16.21 19.75
N GLN A 202 -38.98 -15.24 19.28
CA GLN A 202 -40.29 -15.51 18.67
C GLN A 202 -40.17 -16.28 17.33
N LEU A 203 -39.07 -16.08 16.60
CA LEU A 203 -38.77 -16.84 15.38
C LEU A 203 -38.23 -18.25 15.65
N GLY A 204 -38.17 -18.67 16.92
CA GLY A 204 -37.70 -19.98 17.32
C GLY A 204 -36.17 -20.15 17.34
N THR A 205 -35.43 -19.06 17.18
CA THR A 205 -33.98 -19.03 17.22
C THR A 205 -33.47 -18.04 18.26
N PRO A 206 -33.61 -18.35 19.57
CA PRO A 206 -33.18 -17.45 20.64
C PRO A 206 -31.67 -17.18 20.51
N PRO A 207 -31.25 -15.90 20.54
CA PRO A 207 -29.87 -15.57 20.39
C PRO A 207 -29.06 -15.90 21.64
N LEU A 208 -27.83 -16.35 21.43
CA LEU A 208 -26.82 -16.51 22.48
C LEU A 208 -26.36 -15.16 23.00
N GLU A 209 -26.32 -14.19 22.07
CA GLU A 209 -25.92 -12.82 22.32
C GLU A 209 -26.61 -11.88 21.32
N CYS A 210 -27.01 -10.70 21.79
CA CYS A 210 -27.61 -9.67 20.96
C CYS A 210 -27.19 -8.27 21.45
N ALA A 211 -26.54 -7.51 20.59
CA ALA A 211 -26.12 -6.15 20.88
C ALA A 211 -26.56 -5.20 19.76
N VAL A 212 -27.25 -4.12 20.13
CA VAL A 212 -27.50 -2.97 19.24
C VAL A 212 -26.70 -1.80 19.77
N THR A 213 -25.91 -1.18 18.91
CA THR A 213 -25.02 -0.06 19.25
C THR A 213 -25.16 1.07 18.24
N LEU A 214 -24.84 2.28 18.67
CA LEU A 214 -24.63 3.43 17.78
C LEU A 214 -23.12 3.67 17.66
N ASP A 215 -22.61 3.75 16.45
CA ASP A 215 -21.21 4.13 16.23
C ASP A 215 -20.99 5.64 16.50
N ASP A 216 -19.73 6.10 16.38
CA ASP A 216 -19.36 7.50 16.68
C ASP A 216 -20.08 8.54 15.77
N LEU A 217 -20.65 8.10 14.66
CA LEU A 217 -21.45 8.92 13.74
C LEU A 217 -22.97 8.76 13.98
N GLY A 218 -23.37 8.07 15.05
CA GLY A 218 -24.77 7.83 15.39
C GLY A 218 -25.47 6.82 14.49
N ARG A 219 -24.75 6.00 13.73
CA ARG A 219 -25.29 4.95 12.87
C ARG A 219 -25.57 3.68 13.66
N THR A 220 -26.69 3.05 13.36
CA THR A 220 -27.09 1.81 14.04
C THR A 220 -26.32 0.61 13.51
N ARG A 221 -25.75 -0.15 14.41
CA ARG A 221 -25.21 -1.50 14.18
C ARG A 221 -25.89 -2.49 15.10
N ALA A 222 -26.18 -3.70 14.59
CA ALA A 222 -26.69 -4.77 15.44
C ALA A 222 -25.93 -6.04 15.15
N ALA A 223 -25.51 -6.73 16.22
CA ALA A 223 -24.88 -8.03 16.17
C ALA A 223 -25.75 -9.05 16.89
N VAL A 224 -26.12 -10.12 16.20
CA VAL A 224 -26.94 -11.19 16.77
C VAL A 224 -26.22 -12.52 16.56
N THR A 225 -25.78 -13.13 17.64
CA THR A 225 -25.10 -14.43 17.62
C THR A 225 -26.09 -15.54 17.97
N LEU A 226 -26.21 -16.49 17.08
CA LEU A 226 -27.15 -17.62 17.14
C LEU A 226 -26.39 -18.96 17.20
N PRO A 227 -26.98 -20.03 17.74
CA PRO A 227 -26.52 -21.37 17.42
C PRO A 227 -26.45 -21.57 15.91
N ARG A 228 -25.65 -22.54 15.46
CA ARG A 228 -25.44 -22.79 14.03
C ARG A 228 -26.77 -22.85 13.26
N THR A 229 -27.06 -21.77 12.53
CA THR A 229 -28.28 -21.57 11.78
C THR A 229 -27.90 -21.15 10.35
N ARG A 230 -28.65 -21.62 9.37
CA ARG A 230 -28.48 -21.21 7.97
C ARG A 230 -29.67 -20.35 7.55
N PHE A 231 -29.39 -19.29 6.83
CA PHE A 231 -30.39 -18.38 6.28
C PHE A 231 -30.20 -18.28 4.77
N ASN A 232 -31.29 -18.15 4.04
CA ASN A 232 -31.25 -17.79 2.65
C ASN A 232 -31.35 -16.25 2.48
N GLU A 233 -31.07 -15.74 1.29
CA GLU A 233 -31.04 -14.28 1.03
C GLU A 233 -32.39 -13.59 1.33
N LYS A 234 -33.52 -14.26 1.05
CA LYS A 234 -34.85 -13.71 1.33
C LYS A 234 -35.11 -13.57 2.82
N GLU A 235 -34.70 -14.56 3.59
CA GLU A 235 -34.81 -14.54 5.05
C GLU A 235 -33.93 -13.43 5.65
N LEU A 236 -32.70 -13.27 5.15
CA LEU A 236 -31.78 -12.20 5.60
C LEU A 236 -32.37 -10.81 5.28
N ALA A 237 -32.96 -10.61 4.11
CA ALA A 237 -33.62 -9.36 3.76
C ALA A 237 -34.84 -9.07 4.63
N ALA A 238 -35.66 -10.11 4.93
CA ALA A 238 -36.80 -9.96 5.83
C ALA A 238 -36.37 -9.62 7.26
N LEU A 239 -35.32 -10.29 7.78
CA LEU A 239 -34.74 -9.99 9.09
C LEU A 239 -34.21 -8.56 9.16
N ALA A 240 -33.57 -8.05 8.11
CA ALA A 240 -33.12 -6.67 8.04
C ALA A 240 -34.29 -5.68 8.15
N GLY A 241 -35.42 -5.97 7.51
CA GLY A 241 -36.64 -5.19 7.63
C GLY A 241 -37.19 -5.15 9.06
N GLU A 242 -37.33 -6.32 9.70
CA GLU A 242 -37.88 -6.44 11.07
C GLU A 242 -36.95 -5.79 12.12
N VAL A 243 -35.64 -6.05 12.06
CA VAL A 243 -34.65 -5.41 12.94
C VAL A 243 -34.60 -3.90 12.68
N GLY A 244 -34.67 -3.50 11.42
CA GLY A 244 -34.74 -2.10 11.02
C GLY A 244 -35.96 -1.37 11.60
N HIS A 245 -37.11 -2.04 11.63
CA HIS A 245 -38.35 -1.50 12.24
C HIS A 245 -38.18 -1.28 13.73
N ILE A 246 -37.54 -2.24 14.44
CA ILE A 246 -37.22 -2.10 15.85
C ILE A 246 -36.26 -0.93 16.10
N CYS A 247 -35.22 -0.83 15.25
CA CYS A 247 -34.21 0.22 15.37
C CYS A 247 -34.66 1.59 14.85
N ARG A 248 -35.78 1.65 14.14
CA ARG A 248 -36.26 2.82 13.39
C ARG A 248 -35.24 3.34 12.38
N ARG A 249 -34.59 2.42 11.70
CA ARG A 249 -33.55 2.68 10.69
C ARG A 249 -33.68 1.70 9.53
N SER A 250 -33.32 2.12 8.33
CA SER A 250 -33.19 1.21 7.21
C SER A 250 -31.88 0.44 7.31
N LEU A 251 -31.92 -0.89 7.36
CA LEU A 251 -30.74 -1.74 7.49
C LEU A 251 -30.52 -2.51 6.19
N GLU A 252 -29.24 -2.75 5.86
CA GLU A 252 -28.84 -3.70 4.81
C GLU A 252 -29.07 -5.14 5.29
N PRO A 253 -29.27 -6.11 4.37
CA PRO A 253 -29.20 -7.52 4.72
C PRO A 253 -27.93 -7.82 5.50
N PRO A 254 -28.00 -8.57 6.61
CA PRO A 254 -26.87 -8.76 7.48
C PRO A 254 -25.76 -9.58 6.84
N GLN A 255 -24.51 -9.23 7.14
CA GLN A 255 -23.38 -10.08 6.86
C GLN A 255 -23.42 -11.29 7.79
N VAL A 256 -23.26 -12.50 7.23
CA VAL A 256 -23.30 -13.75 7.98
C VAL A 256 -21.88 -14.23 8.24
N LEU A 257 -21.52 -14.31 9.51
CA LEU A 257 -20.26 -14.90 9.97
C LEU A 257 -20.54 -16.23 10.64
N SER A 258 -19.87 -17.30 10.20
CA SER A 258 -20.00 -18.63 10.83
C SER A 258 -18.67 -19.07 11.42
N CYS A 259 -18.64 -19.32 12.72
CA CYS A 259 -17.44 -19.75 13.42
C CYS A 259 -17.79 -20.69 14.57
N LYS A 260 -17.04 -21.77 14.75
CA LYS A 260 -17.13 -22.72 15.88
C LYS A 260 -18.57 -23.18 16.23
N GLY A 261 -19.41 -23.40 15.22
CA GLY A 261 -20.79 -23.86 15.45
C GLY A 261 -21.77 -22.73 15.83
N MET A 262 -21.37 -21.48 15.71
CA MET A 262 -22.20 -20.29 15.89
C MET A 262 -22.36 -19.54 14.57
N THR A 263 -23.46 -18.82 14.43
CA THR A 263 -23.73 -17.93 13.30
C THR A 263 -24.00 -16.54 13.86
N THR A 264 -23.18 -15.55 13.46
CA THR A 264 -23.38 -14.15 13.84
C THR A 264 -23.89 -13.37 12.65
N LEU A 265 -25.00 -12.69 12.82
CA LEU A 265 -25.61 -11.76 11.87
C LEU A 265 -25.19 -10.34 12.24
N LEU A 266 -24.48 -9.67 11.32
CA LEU A 266 -24.06 -8.28 11.52
C LEU A 266 -24.91 -7.38 10.64
N PHE A 267 -25.79 -6.60 11.25
CA PHE A 267 -26.64 -5.61 10.60
C PHE A 267 -25.95 -4.24 10.65
N ALA A 268 -26.01 -3.52 9.54
CA ALA A 268 -25.54 -2.14 9.43
C ALA A 268 -26.65 -1.28 8.83
N GLU A 269 -26.67 -0.01 9.19
CA GLU A 269 -27.57 0.97 8.60
C GLU A 269 -27.30 1.08 7.11
N LYS A 270 -28.36 1.16 6.29
CA LYS A 270 -28.26 1.31 4.85
C LYS A 270 -27.62 2.66 4.50
N PRO A 271 -26.56 2.70 3.68
CA PRO A 271 -25.97 3.98 3.29
C PRO A 271 -26.91 4.81 2.41
N LEU A 272 -26.73 6.12 2.43
CA LEU A 272 -27.51 7.07 1.63
C LEU A 272 -27.12 7.05 0.14
N LEU A 273 -25.90 6.65 -0.14
CA LEU A 273 -25.31 6.62 -1.46
C LEU A 273 -24.88 5.19 -1.82
N ARG A 274 -24.92 4.90 -3.11
CA ARG A 274 -24.31 3.71 -3.67
C ARG A 274 -23.28 4.10 -4.73
N ALA A 275 -22.24 3.30 -4.88
CA ALA A 275 -21.24 3.50 -5.91
C ALA A 275 -21.49 2.55 -7.08
N VAL A 276 -21.39 3.07 -8.29
CA VAL A 276 -21.37 2.32 -9.54
C VAL A 276 -19.98 2.48 -10.13
N PHE A 277 -19.38 1.38 -10.53
CA PHE A 277 -18.04 1.36 -11.08
C PHE A 277 -18.03 1.03 -12.58
N GLY A 278 -17.01 1.51 -13.27
CA GLY A 278 -16.68 1.12 -14.63
C GLY A 278 -15.18 1.17 -14.84
N THR A 279 -14.65 0.24 -15.64
CA THR A 279 -13.23 0.23 -15.97
C THR A 279 -13.01 -0.15 -17.42
N ALA A 280 -11.98 0.42 -18.03
CA ALA A 280 -11.50 0.03 -19.34
C ALA A 280 -9.97 0.22 -19.38
N GLY A 281 -9.30 -0.62 -20.17
CA GLY A 281 -7.86 -0.54 -20.37
C GLY A 281 -7.44 -1.04 -21.75
N ALA A 282 -6.27 -0.61 -22.19
CA ALA A 282 -5.62 -1.05 -23.42
C ALA A 282 -4.11 -1.11 -23.20
N ALA A 283 -3.50 -2.26 -23.43
CA ALA A 283 -2.06 -2.43 -23.34
C ALA A 283 -1.31 -1.69 -24.46
N ALA A 284 -0.13 -1.16 -24.16
CA ALA A 284 0.77 -0.51 -25.10
C ALA A 284 1.19 -1.44 -26.24
N ARG A 285 1.55 -2.68 -25.89
CA ARG A 285 2.00 -3.72 -26.81
C ARG A 285 1.52 -5.10 -26.34
N GLY A 286 0.93 -5.86 -27.24
CA GLY A 286 0.45 -7.21 -26.93
C GLY A 286 -0.81 -7.19 -26.05
N GLU A 287 -0.91 -8.15 -25.11
CA GLU A 287 -2.07 -8.32 -24.25
C GLU A 287 -1.81 -8.03 -22.76
N ILE A 288 -0.56 -7.69 -22.38
CA ILE A 288 -0.15 -7.51 -21.00
C ILE A 288 0.04 -6.02 -20.73
N SER A 289 -0.75 -5.48 -19.79
CA SER A 289 -0.64 -4.12 -19.27
C SER A 289 0.04 -4.11 -17.92
N GLY A 290 0.86 -3.08 -17.65
CA GLY A 290 1.41 -2.75 -16.32
C GLY A 290 0.36 -2.22 -15.35
N ASP A 291 -0.75 -1.70 -15.88
CA ASP A 291 -1.85 -1.14 -15.11
C ASP A 291 -2.71 -2.23 -14.46
N ALA A 292 -3.08 -2.04 -13.20
CA ALA A 292 -3.99 -2.91 -12.46
C ALA A 292 -5.05 -2.10 -11.71
N VAL A 293 -6.31 -2.53 -11.81
CA VAL A 293 -7.45 -1.88 -11.16
C VAL A 293 -8.11 -2.84 -10.17
N GLN A 294 -8.44 -2.33 -8.98
CA GLN A 294 -9.29 -3.01 -8.01
C GLN A 294 -10.45 -2.10 -7.61
N GLN A 295 -11.66 -2.67 -7.54
CA GLN A 295 -12.89 -1.95 -7.21
C GLN A 295 -13.73 -2.82 -6.29
N PHE A 296 -14.20 -2.28 -5.16
CA PHE A 296 -15.08 -3.00 -4.26
C PHE A 296 -15.85 -2.05 -3.34
N CYS A 297 -17.00 -2.52 -2.85
CA CYS A 297 -17.75 -1.89 -1.78
C CYS A 297 -17.64 -2.71 -0.50
N SER A 298 -17.55 -2.04 0.63
CA SER A 298 -17.90 -2.55 1.96
C SER A 298 -19.28 -1.98 2.34
N ALA A 299 -19.81 -2.39 3.50
CA ALA A 299 -21.08 -1.85 4.00
C ALA A 299 -21.10 -0.32 4.18
N ALA A 300 -19.95 0.31 4.32
CA ALA A 300 -19.84 1.73 4.65
C ALA A 300 -19.11 2.55 3.58
N ALA A 301 -18.28 1.92 2.74
CA ALA A 301 -17.40 2.64 1.84
C ALA A 301 -17.26 1.96 0.48
N ALA A 302 -17.10 2.76 -0.56
CA ALA A 302 -16.70 2.34 -1.89
C ALA A 302 -15.24 2.65 -2.11
N GLN A 303 -14.49 1.71 -2.68
CA GLN A 303 -13.05 1.84 -2.90
C GLN A 303 -12.70 1.53 -4.34
N MET A 304 -11.81 2.35 -4.90
CA MET A 304 -11.29 2.20 -6.25
C MET A 304 -9.79 2.46 -6.22
N ILE A 305 -9.02 1.55 -6.77
CA ILE A 305 -7.56 1.54 -6.76
C ILE A 305 -7.09 1.39 -8.19
N LEU A 306 -6.12 2.20 -8.59
CA LEU A 306 -5.36 2.06 -9.83
C LEU A 306 -3.87 2.07 -9.47
N CYS A 307 -3.15 1.06 -9.91
CA CYS A 307 -1.69 0.98 -9.82
C CYS A 307 -1.12 0.80 -11.22
N ASP A 308 -0.05 1.51 -11.51
CA ASP A 308 0.72 1.39 -12.72
C ASP A 308 2.13 0.93 -12.33
N GLY A 309 2.53 -0.25 -12.79
CA GLY A 309 3.85 -0.83 -12.52
C GLY A 309 4.93 -0.18 -13.37
N MET A 310 6.03 0.21 -12.75
CA MET A 310 7.13 0.89 -13.43
C MET A 310 7.78 0.01 -14.50
N GLY A 311 8.06 0.61 -15.67
CA GLY A 311 8.66 -0.08 -16.79
C GLY A 311 7.65 -0.62 -17.80
N THR A 312 7.94 -1.74 -18.47
CA THR A 312 7.08 -2.31 -19.50
C THR A 312 7.01 -3.83 -19.44
N GLY A 313 5.91 -4.41 -19.91
CA GLY A 313 5.73 -5.85 -20.06
C GLY A 313 5.49 -6.59 -18.74
N ARG A 314 5.97 -7.84 -18.66
CA ARG A 314 5.67 -8.72 -17.52
C ARG A 314 6.15 -8.22 -16.16
N PRO A 315 7.35 -7.65 -15.99
CA PRO A 315 7.77 -7.12 -14.69
C PRO A 315 6.85 -6.03 -14.18
N ALA A 316 6.52 -5.03 -15.01
CA ALA A 316 5.58 -3.97 -14.68
C ALA A 316 4.20 -4.51 -14.31
N ALA A 317 3.68 -5.47 -15.09
CA ALA A 317 2.40 -6.13 -14.79
C ALA A 317 2.39 -6.85 -13.44
N VAL A 318 3.50 -7.48 -13.07
CA VAL A 318 3.62 -8.13 -11.76
C VAL A 318 3.61 -7.11 -10.64
N ASP A 319 4.31 -5.99 -10.78
CA ASP A 319 4.40 -4.94 -9.77
C ASP A 319 3.07 -4.20 -9.61
N GLY A 320 2.43 -3.78 -10.70
CA GLY A 320 1.12 -3.14 -10.68
C GLY A 320 0.04 -4.03 -10.06
N ASN A 321 -0.03 -5.31 -10.47
CA ASN A 321 -0.99 -6.26 -9.90
C ASN A 321 -0.72 -6.54 -8.41
N LEU A 322 0.54 -6.75 -8.02
CA LEU A 322 0.93 -6.96 -6.63
C LEU A 322 0.51 -5.76 -5.76
N ALA A 323 0.83 -4.54 -6.20
CA ALA A 323 0.48 -3.32 -5.51
C ALA A 323 -1.04 -3.16 -5.34
N ALA A 324 -1.80 -3.34 -6.41
CA ALA A 324 -3.26 -3.20 -6.39
C ALA A 324 -3.92 -4.27 -5.50
N GLU A 325 -3.49 -5.53 -5.62
CA GLU A 325 -4.10 -6.63 -4.87
C GLU A 325 -3.76 -6.56 -3.37
N LEU A 326 -2.51 -6.28 -2.99
CA LEU A 326 -2.12 -6.10 -1.59
C LEU A 326 -2.85 -4.92 -0.96
N THR A 327 -2.90 -3.77 -1.66
CA THR A 327 -3.65 -2.60 -1.19
C THR A 327 -5.11 -2.95 -0.96
N ALA A 328 -5.78 -3.60 -1.92
CA ALA A 328 -7.17 -4.00 -1.78
C ALA A 328 -7.41 -4.95 -0.59
N ARG A 329 -6.51 -5.92 -0.37
CA ARG A 329 -6.60 -6.85 0.77
C ARG A 329 -6.46 -6.13 2.11
N LEU A 330 -5.50 -5.21 2.22
CA LEU A 330 -5.27 -4.42 3.43
C LEU A 330 -6.46 -3.51 3.74
N LEU A 331 -7.00 -2.82 2.74
CA LEU A 331 -8.20 -1.98 2.91
C LEU A 331 -9.43 -2.80 3.31
N LYS A 332 -9.64 -3.98 2.72
CA LYS A 332 -10.71 -4.92 3.13
C LYS A 332 -10.53 -5.42 4.57
N ALA A 333 -9.31 -5.50 5.05
CA ALA A 333 -8.98 -5.83 6.43
C ALA A 333 -9.16 -4.64 7.40
N GLY A 334 -9.49 -3.44 6.89
CA GLY A 334 -9.78 -2.25 7.71
C GLY A 334 -8.58 -1.31 7.91
N PHE A 335 -7.46 -1.55 7.24
CA PHE A 335 -6.31 -0.64 7.31
C PHE A 335 -6.60 0.67 6.57
N THR A 336 -5.95 1.76 7.02
CA THR A 336 -6.03 3.06 6.33
C THR A 336 -5.25 3.03 5.02
N ALA A 337 -5.54 3.97 4.11
CA ALA A 337 -4.83 4.11 2.84
C ALA A 337 -3.33 4.33 3.02
N GLU A 338 -2.97 5.19 3.97
CA GLU A 338 -1.60 5.54 4.30
C GLU A 338 -0.81 4.33 4.80
N LEU A 339 -1.43 3.54 5.69
CA LEU A 339 -0.80 2.34 6.25
C LEU A 339 -0.68 1.23 5.20
N ALA A 340 -1.73 1.04 4.39
CA ALA A 340 -1.68 0.09 3.28
C ALA A 340 -0.56 0.44 2.29
N ALA A 341 -0.41 1.73 1.93
CA ALA A 341 0.64 2.21 1.05
C ALA A 341 2.05 1.94 1.63
N ARG A 342 2.26 2.18 2.94
CA ARG A 342 3.54 1.90 3.61
C ARG A 342 3.90 0.41 3.56
N LEU A 343 2.95 -0.48 3.87
CA LEU A 343 3.17 -1.93 3.82
C LEU A 343 3.45 -2.44 2.41
N VAL A 344 2.73 -1.92 1.42
CA VAL A 344 2.93 -2.27 0.01
C VAL A 344 4.26 -1.74 -0.51
N ASN A 345 4.67 -0.53 -0.11
CA ASN A 345 5.99 0.03 -0.43
C ASN A 345 7.13 -0.91 -0.01
N VAL A 346 7.08 -1.38 1.23
CA VAL A 346 8.09 -2.33 1.75
C VAL A 346 8.06 -3.64 0.96
N ALA A 347 6.87 -4.17 0.64
CA ALA A 347 6.74 -5.42 -0.12
C ALA A 347 7.33 -5.30 -1.53
N LEU A 348 7.13 -4.16 -2.21
CA LEU A 348 7.73 -3.89 -3.52
C LEU A 348 9.25 -3.72 -3.42
N ALA A 349 9.73 -2.95 -2.45
CA ALA A 349 11.16 -2.69 -2.25
C ALA A 349 11.96 -3.96 -1.92
N LEU A 350 11.36 -4.94 -1.26
CA LEU A 350 12.02 -6.22 -0.91
C LEU A 350 11.94 -7.27 -2.02
N LYS A 351 11.14 -7.06 -3.06
CA LYS A 351 10.85 -8.10 -4.07
C LYS A 351 12.02 -8.38 -4.99
N SER A 352 12.84 -7.41 -5.33
CA SER A 352 13.82 -7.55 -6.42
C SER A 352 15.12 -6.80 -6.18
N ASP A 353 16.21 -7.33 -6.80
CA ASP A 353 17.49 -6.65 -6.93
C ASP A 353 17.48 -5.57 -8.05
N GLU A 354 16.42 -5.53 -8.86
CA GLU A 354 16.18 -4.55 -9.91
C GLU A 354 15.20 -3.50 -9.40
N GLU A 355 15.19 -2.32 -10.01
CA GLU A 355 14.27 -1.23 -9.70
C GLU A 355 12.81 -1.68 -9.90
N SER A 356 12.16 -2.11 -8.83
CA SER A 356 10.77 -2.52 -8.78
C SER A 356 9.96 -1.40 -8.15
N GLY A 357 8.85 -1.05 -8.76
CA GLY A 357 8.00 0.02 -8.24
C GLY A 357 6.64 0.07 -8.92
N ALA A 358 5.71 0.73 -8.26
CA ALA A 358 4.40 0.99 -8.82
C ALA A 358 3.84 2.31 -8.30
N THR A 359 3.02 2.96 -9.11
CA THR A 359 2.19 4.07 -8.65
C THR A 359 1.03 3.54 -7.81
N LEU A 360 0.45 4.39 -6.96
CA LEU A 360 -0.81 4.10 -6.28
C LEU A 360 -1.72 5.31 -6.38
N ASP A 361 -2.87 5.09 -7.00
CA ASP A 361 -3.99 6.01 -7.01
C ASP A 361 -5.19 5.33 -6.33
N LEU A 362 -5.64 5.88 -5.23
CA LEU A 362 -6.69 5.31 -4.40
C LEU A 362 -7.76 6.35 -4.08
N VAL A 363 -9.00 5.93 -4.21
CA VAL A 363 -10.16 6.66 -3.72
C VAL A 363 -10.95 5.77 -2.76
N SER A 364 -11.30 6.34 -1.60
CA SER A 364 -12.20 5.73 -0.62
C SER A 364 -13.34 6.71 -0.33
N VAL A 365 -14.58 6.31 -0.62
CA VAL A 365 -15.78 7.14 -0.44
C VAL A 365 -16.62 6.57 0.67
N ASP A 366 -16.88 7.34 1.72
CA ASP A 366 -17.88 7.01 2.73
C ASP A 366 -19.30 7.19 2.12
N LEU A 367 -20.03 6.09 2.03
CA LEU A 367 -21.33 6.05 1.36
C LEU A 367 -22.47 6.67 2.19
N TYR A 368 -22.24 6.96 3.47
CA TYR A 368 -23.22 7.67 4.30
C TYR A 368 -23.10 9.18 4.17
N THR A 369 -21.89 9.70 4.04
CA THR A 369 -21.63 11.14 4.05
C THR A 369 -21.25 11.71 2.69
N GLY A 370 -20.87 10.85 1.74
CA GLY A 370 -20.26 11.26 0.48
C GLY A 370 -18.84 11.82 0.62
N THR A 371 -18.22 11.66 1.80
CA THR A 371 -16.84 12.09 2.02
C THR A 371 -15.89 11.16 1.29
N ALA A 372 -15.21 11.68 0.28
CA ALA A 372 -14.20 10.95 -0.48
C ALA A 372 -12.79 11.35 -0.05
N ARG A 373 -11.96 10.37 0.27
CA ARG A 373 -10.55 10.52 0.53
C ARG A 373 -9.77 9.97 -0.67
N LEU A 374 -8.99 10.84 -1.29
CA LEU A 374 -8.08 10.48 -2.37
C LEU A 374 -6.68 10.38 -1.80
N PHE A 375 -5.98 9.29 -2.13
CA PHE A 375 -4.58 9.08 -1.76
C PHE A 375 -3.78 8.75 -3.03
N LYS A 376 -2.65 9.43 -3.22
CA LYS A 376 -1.79 9.27 -4.41
C LYS A 376 -0.33 9.12 -4.01
N ALA A 377 0.35 8.17 -4.65
CA ALA A 377 1.81 8.00 -4.61
C ALA A 377 2.32 7.74 -6.03
N GLY A 378 3.04 8.69 -6.62
CA GLY A 378 3.57 8.61 -7.98
C GLY A 378 2.55 8.63 -9.12
N ALA A 379 1.26 8.67 -8.82
CA ALA A 379 0.20 8.49 -9.78
C ALA A 379 -0.11 9.76 -10.60
N ALA A 380 -0.58 9.57 -11.82
CA ALA A 380 -1.08 10.60 -12.69
C ALA A 380 -2.25 11.39 -12.07
N PRO A 381 -2.54 12.63 -12.50
CA PRO A 381 -3.70 13.37 -12.01
C PRO A 381 -4.99 12.59 -12.23
N GLY A 382 -5.80 12.43 -11.16
CA GLY A 382 -7.18 11.96 -11.26
C GLY A 382 -8.15 13.11 -11.53
N PHE A 383 -9.42 12.79 -11.71
CA PHE A 383 -10.45 13.80 -11.99
C PHE A 383 -11.66 13.63 -11.10
N LEU A 384 -12.23 14.75 -10.71
CA LEU A 384 -13.51 14.84 -10.01
C LEU A 384 -14.49 15.60 -10.86
N VAL A 385 -15.71 15.08 -10.99
CA VAL A 385 -16.84 15.84 -11.55
C VAL A 385 -17.84 16.08 -10.44
N HIS A 386 -18.00 17.34 -10.09
CA HIS A 386 -18.94 17.79 -9.06
C HIS A 386 -19.85 18.89 -9.63
N GLY A 387 -21.16 18.73 -9.49
CA GLY A 387 -22.12 19.65 -10.07
C GLY A 387 -21.97 19.83 -11.59
N GLY A 388 -21.56 18.80 -12.31
CA GLY A 388 -21.33 18.81 -13.76
C GLY A 388 -20.04 19.50 -14.22
N LYS A 389 -19.16 19.92 -13.31
CA LYS A 389 -17.86 20.53 -13.59
C LYS A 389 -16.72 19.59 -13.27
N ALA A 390 -15.82 19.38 -14.25
CA ALA A 390 -14.65 18.55 -14.10
C ALA A 390 -13.45 19.36 -13.59
N ARG A 391 -12.65 18.75 -12.70
CA ARG A 391 -11.37 19.29 -12.24
C ARG A 391 -10.36 18.18 -12.08
N ALA A 392 -9.11 18.46 -12.41
CA ALA A 392 -7.99 17.57 -12.11
C ALA A 392 -7.63 17.65 -10.63
N VAL A 393 -7.22 16.52 -10.05
CA VAL A 393 -6.80 16.38 -8.65
C VAL A 393 -5.54 15.53 -8.59
N GLY A 394 -4.54 16.02 -7.88
CA GLY A 394 -3.28 15.34 -7.65
C GLY A 394 -2.11 16.28 -7.89
N GLU A 395 -1.06 16.09 -7.12
CA GLU A 395 0.23 16.76 -7.24
C GLU A 395 1.30 15.69 -7.48
N ALA A 396 2.46 16.10 -7.99
CA ALA A 396 3.56 15.17 -8.21
C ALA A 396 4.07 14.59 -6.87
N SER A 397 4.23 13.28 -6.81
CA SER A 397 4.78 12.54 -5.69
C SER A 397 5.61 11.35 -6.18
N LEU A 398 6.38 10.71 -5.32
CA LEU A 398 7.17 9.55 -5.68
C LEU A 398 6.31 8.28 -5.70
N PRO A 399 6.59 7.33 -6.61
CA PRO A 399 5.96 6.02 -6.65
C PRO A 399 6.37 5.18 -5.44
N MET A 400 5.64 4.07 -5.19
CA MET A 400 5.99 3.07 -4.20
C MET A 400 7.12 2.15 -4.72
N GLY A 401 7.81 1.47 -3.79
CA GLY A 401 8.97 0.62 -4.09
C GLY A 401 10.31 1.33 -3.87
N ILE A 402 10.30 2.62 -3.51
CA ILE A 402 11.49 3.40 -3.18
C ILE A 402 11.73 3.33 -1.68
N LEU A 403 12.94 2.94 -1.29
CA LEU A 403 13.37 2.94 0.12
C LEU A 403 13.46 4.36 0.66
N GLY A 404 12.95 4.56 1.87
CA GLY A 404 12.94 5.88 2.53
C GLY A 404 11.54 6.44 2.78
N GLY A 405 10.51 5.61 2.60
CA GLY A 405 9.13 5.94 2.93
C GLY A 405 8.27 6.38 1.73
N VAL A 406 6.97 6.21 1.85
CA VAL A 406 5.98 6.67 0.86
C VAL A 406 5.63 8.12 1.13
N SER A 407 5.94 9.01 0.20
CA SER A 407 5.43 10.38 0.20
C SER A 407 4.06 10.44 -0.50
N GLY A 408 3.04 9.81 0.09
CA GLY A 408 1.68 9.87 -0.44
C GLY A 408 0.98 11.18 -0.07
N GLN A 409 0.14 11.67 -0.96
CA GLN A 409 -0.70 12.84 -0.73
C GLN A 409 -2.14 12.42 -0.48
N SER A 410 -2.71 12.87 0.62
CA SER A 410 -4.10 12.62 0.97
C SER A 410 -4.93 13.90 0.82
N ARG A 411 -6.07 13.80 0.14
CA ARG A 411 -7.02 14.89 -0.04
C ARG A 411 -8.44 14.44 0.26
N VAL A 412 -9.15 15.26 1.00
CA VAL A 412 -10.57 15.00 1.33
C VAL A 412 -11.47 15.94 0.52
N VAL A 413 -12.52 15.38 -0.07
CA VAL A 413 -13.54 16.12 -0.80
C VAL A 413 -14.92 15.57 -0.45
N HIS A 414 -15.98 16.37 -0.61
CA HIS A 414 -17.36 15.91 -0.48
C HIS A 414 -17.98 15.73 -1.86
N LEU A 415 -18.64 14.60 -2.05
CA LEU A 415 -19.31 14.20 -3.26
C LEU A 415 -20.79 13.95 -2.98
N ALA A 416 -21.62 14.18 -3.99
CA ALA A 416 -23.06 13.95 -3.96
C ALA A 416 -23.48 12.91 -5.02
N ALA A 417 -24.72 12.46 -4.95
CA ALA A 417 -25.29 11.63 -6.02
C ALA A 417 -25.22 12.36 -7.37
N GLY A 418 -24.76 11.66 -8.40
CA GLY A 418 -24.51 12.20 -9.73
C GLY A 418 -23.06 12.61 -9.98
N ASP A 419 -22.22 12.70 -8.96
CA ASP A 419 -20.81 13.03 -9.09
C ASP A 419 -19.97 11.83 -9.53
N TYR A 420 -18.82 12.12 -10.19
CA TYR A 420 -17.89 11.10 -10.66
C TYR A 420 -16.49 11.32 -10.07
N VAL A 421 -15.80 10.20 -9.83
CA VAL A 421 -14.36 10.16 -9.60
C VAL A 421 -13.75 9.29 -10.68
N VAL A 422 -12.69 9.80 -11.31
CA VAL A 422 -12.00 9.10 -12.41
C VAL A 422 -10.51 9.03 -12.11
N LEU A 423 -9.99 7.82 -12.03
CA LEU A 423 -8.56 7.53 -11.94
C LEU A 423 -8.08 7.10 -13.32
N VAL A 424 -6.89 7.55 -13.69
CA VAL A 424 -6.31 7.26 -15.00
C VAL A 424 -4.82 6.98 -14.89
N SER A 425 -4.28 6.10 -15.75
CA SER A 425 -2.84 5.99 -15.94
C SER A 425 -2.31 7.15 -16.78
N ASP A 426 -1.01 7.37 -16.76
CA ASP A 426 -0.36 8.49 -17.46
C ASP A 426 -0.50 8.38 -18.99
N GLY A 427 -0.53 7.15 -19.55
CA GLY A 427 -0.78 6.92 -20.97
C GLY A 427 -2.13 7.46 -21.46
N LEU A 428 -3.12 7.68 -20.58
CA LEU A 428 -4.38 8.34 -20.94
C LEU A 428 -4.18 9.85 -21.18
N LEU A 429 -3.16 10.46 -20.60
CA LEU A 429 -2.92 11.90 -20.62
C LEU A 429 -2.02 12.38 -21.78
N VAL A 430 -1.95 11.65 -22.87
CA VAL A 430 -1.07 11.93 -24.05
C VAL A 430 -1.11 13.39 -24.50
N ASP A 431 -2.29 14.02 -24.54
CA ASP A 431 -2.48 15.42 -24.94
C ASP A 431 -2.82 16.34 -23.74
N GLY A 432 -2.42 15.92 -22.54
CA GLY A 432 -2.73 16.64 -21.30
C GLY A 432 -4.15 16.44 -20.79
N PRO A 433 -4.51 17.03 -19.64
CA PRO A 433 -5.77 16.75 -18.95
C PRO A 433 -7.00 17.47 -19.53
N GLY A 434 -6.81 18.47 -20.39
CA GLY A 434 -7.89 19.36 -20.85
C GLY A 434 -9.00 18.64 -21.62
N TRP A 435 -8.66 17.76 -22.54
CA TRP A 435 -9.63 16.99 -23.33
C TRP A 435 -10.40 15.99 -22.45
N VAL A 436 -9.75 15.43 -21.42
CA VAL A 436 -10.38 14.53 -20.46
C VAL A 436 -11.47 15.27 -19.69
N MET A 437 -11.15 16.44 -19.14
CA MET A 437 -12.11 17.26 -18.41
C MET A 437 -13.32 17.63 -19.29
N GLN A 438 -13.10 18.02 -20.54
CA GLN A 438 -14.18 18.32 -21.47
C GLN A 438 -15.07 17.09 -21.73
N GLN A 439 -14.47 15.93 -21.95
CA GLN A 439 -15.22 14.68 -22.15
C GLN A 439 -16.02 14.30 -20.89
N LEU A 440 -15.46 14.48 -19.70
CA LEU A 440 -16.13 14.21 -18.42
C LEU A 440 -17.34 15.12 -18.21
N GLU A 441 -17.24 16.42 -18.50
CA GLU A 441 -18.37 17.33 -18.39
C GLU A 441 -19.52 16.97 -19.36
N LEU A 442 -19.17 16.56 -20.59
CA LEU A 442 -20.15 16.11 -21.59
C LEU A 442 -20.88 14.82 -21.13
N SER A 443 -20.13 13.88 -20.55
CA SER A 443 -20.67 12.61 -20.08
C SER A 443 -21.53 12.79 -18.81
N ALA A 444 -21.10 13.67 -17.91
CA ALA A 444 -21.87 14.01 -16.71
C ALA A 444 -23.21 14.66 -17.04
N ALA A 445 -23.24 15.55 -18.05
CA ALA A 445 -24.48 16.17 -18.52
C ALA A 445 -25.51 15.16 -19.05
N LYS A 446 -25.03 13.97 -19.52
CA LYS A 446 -25.84 12.86 -20.02
C LYS A 446 -26.11 11.79 -18.95
N ALA A 447 -25.61 11.98 -17.74
CA ALA A 447 -25.63 10.99 -16.66
C ALA A 447 -25.12 9.59 -17.14
N GLU A 448 -24.04 9.59 -17.89
CA GLU A 448 -23.53 8.39 -18.59
C GLU A 448 -23.04 7.33 -17.58
N GLN A 449 -23.22 6.06 -17.92
CA GLN A 449 -22.78 4.96 -17.05
C GLN A 449 -21.26 4.86 -17.01
N PRO A 450 -20.65 4.52 -15.85
CA PRO A 450 -19.22 4.52 -15.66
C PRO A 450 -18.42 3.63 -16.64
N ASP A 451 -18.95 2.46 -16.99
CA ASP A 451 -18.31 1.54 -17.94
C ASP A 451 -18.29 2.08 -19.37
N VAL A 452 -19.34 2.80 -19.78
CA VAL A 452 -19.41 3.48 -21.08
C VAL A 452 -18.43 4.63 -21.13
N LEU A 453 -18.36 5.43 -20.05
CA LEU A 453 -17.44 6.55 -19.94
C LEU A 453 -15.97 6.08 -19.96
N ALA A 454 -15.64 5.02 -19.17
CA ALA A 454 -14.30 4.46 -19.15
C ALA A 454 -13.83 4.01 -20.54
N LYS A 455 -14.68 3.27 -21.27
CA LYS A 455 -14.38 2.83 -22.65
C LYS A 455 -14.14 4.00 -23.59
N LYS A 456 -15.00 5.03 -23.54
CA LYS A 456 -14.83 6.23 -24.38
C LYS A 456 -13.50 6.95 -24.13
N LEU A 457 -13.12 7.08 -22.86
CA LEU A 457 -11.85 7.71 -22.49
C LEU A 457 -10.67 6.92 -23.05
N VAL A 458 -10.65 5.60 -22.88
CA VAL A 458 -9.57 4.73 -23.38
C VAL A 458 -9.50 4.73 -24.90
N GLU A 459 -10.63 4.62 -25.60
CA GLU A 459 -10.68 4.67 -27.07
C GLU A 459 -10.16 6.03 -27.61
N ALA A 460 -10.59 7.13 -26.98
CA ALA A 460 -10.13 8.46 -27.36
C ALA A 460 -8.64 8.69 -27.08
N ALA A 461 -8.12 8.19 -25.97
CA ALA A 461 -6.70 8.25 -25.64
C ALA A 461 -5.86 7.39 -26.60
N ARG A 462 -6.31 6.16 -26.90
CA ARG A 462 -5.65 5.26 -27.83
C ARG A 462 -5.52 5.87 -29.24
N ALA A 463 -6.57 6.51 -29.74
CA ALA A 463 -6.53 7.19 -31.02
C ALA A 463 -5.47 8.30 -31.04
N ARG A 464 -5.34 9.08 -29.95
CA ARG A 464 -4.31 10.13 -29.80
C ARG A 464 -2.91 9.55 -29.68
N ALA A 465 -2.73 8.48 -28.88
CA ALA A 465 -1.44 7.81 -28.70
C ALA A 465 -0.89 7.29 -30.04
N VAL A 466 -1.73 6.69 -30.87
CA VAL A 466 -1.36 6.25 -32.23
C VAL A 466 -0.92 7.43 -33.10
N GLN A 467 -1.64 8.55 -33.08
CA GLN A 467 -1.26 9.75 -33.86
C GLN A 467 0.08 10.35 -33.39
N ARG A 468 0.40 10.24 -32.11
CA ARG A 468 1.66 10.75 -31.53
C ARG A 468 2.82 9.77 -31.63
N GLY A 469 2.59 8.52 -32.01
CA GLY A 469 3.62 7.46 -32.03
C GLY A 469 4.17 7.11 -30.65
N ARG A 470 3.40 7.30 -29.58
CA ARG A 470 3.76 7.02 -28.18
C ARG A 470 2.82 5.95 -27.63
N PRO A 471 3.08 4.66 -27.90
CA PRO A 471 2.29 3.61 -27.28
C PRO A 471 2.62 3.50 -25.78
N ASP A 472 1.59 3.56 -24.96
CA ASP A 472 1.66 3.34 -23.52
C ASP A 472 0.47 2.54 -23.05
N ASP A 473 0.52 2.00 -21.82
CA ASP A 473 -0.63 1.36 -21.19
C ASP A 473 -1.64 2.45 -20.84
N ILE A 474 -2.87 2.25 -21.21
CA ILE A 474 -3.96 3.23 -21.06
C ILE A 474 -5.06 2.62 -20.24
N THR A 475 -5.31 3.17 -19.07
CA THR A 475 -6.38 2.69 -18.18
C THR A 475 -7.20 3.84 -17.62
N ALA A 476 -8.52 3.64 -17.58
CA ALA A 476 -9.48 4.51 -16.91
C ALA A 476 -10.34 3.70 -15.95
N ALA A 477 -10.40 4.11 -14.69
CA ALA A 477 -11.30 3.59 -13.68
C ALA A 477 -12.24 4.71 -13.23
N VAL A 478 -13.54 4.46 -13.30
CA VAL A 478 -14.61 5.44 -13.06
C VAL A 478 -15.49 4.96 -11.93
N LEU A 479 -15.75 5.82 -10.97
CA LEU A 479 -16.73 5.66 -9.91
C LEU A 479 -17.78 6.77 -10.05
N ARG A 480 -19.06 6.42 -10.02
CA ARG A 480 -20.18 7.34 -9.95
C ARG A 480 -20.99 7.07 -8.69
N LEU A 481 -21.37 8.14 -7.98
CA LEU A 481 -22.28 8.04 -6.86
C LEU A 481 -23.74 8.19 -7.32
N GLU A 482 -24.59 7.36 -6.76
CA GLU A 482 -26.04 7.39 -6.96
C GLU A 482 -26.75 7.37 -5.59
N ASN A 483 -28.00 7.78 -5.55
CA ASN A 483 -28.83 7.56 -4.36
C ASN A 483 -29.09 6.07 -4.17
N SER A 484 -29.06 5.62 -2.91
CA SER A 484 -29.22 4.21 -2.52
C SER A 484 -30.69 3.75 -2.55
#